data_f71cbf1106124466c0d0384a3c51e0f9
#
_entry.id   f71cbf1106124466c0d0384a3c51e0f9
#
_cell.length_a   1.000
_cell.length_b   1.000
_cell.length_c   1.000
_cell.angle_alpha   90.00
_cell.angle_beta   90.00
_cell.angle_gamma   90.00
#
_symmetry.space_group_name_H-M   'P 1'
#
loop_
_entity.id
_entity.type
_entity.pdbx_description
1 polymer ?
#
loop_
_entity_poly.entity_id
_entity_poly.type
_entity_poly.pdbx_seq_one_letter_code
_entity_poly.pdbx_strand_id
1 'polypeptide(L)'
;RLNRMEEAKRNFTDYLQLTQQTHNEMYALAHYNLGYIAFHQKDYTQAQNWFRKYISLEKGENKTALADAYNRIGDCYLDVRNFDEAKHYYSQAEAMNTPSGDYSFYQLALVSGLQKDYSGKITLLNRLAGKYPASPYAISALYEKGRSYVLMDNNQQAIASFKELLAKYPESPVSRKAAAEIGLLYYQNEDYDQAINAYKQVVQKYPGSDE
;
A
#
# COMPACT_ATOMS: atom_id res chain seq x y z
N ARG A 1 -3.15 -24.55 9.71
CA ARG A 1 -2.36 -23.29 9.80
C ARG A 1 -2.31 -22.73 11.21
N LEU A 2 -3.42 -22.60 11.92
CA LEU A 2 -3.48 -22.06 13.31
C LEU A 2 -2.55 -22.83 14.28
N ASN A 3 -2.57 -24.17 14.29
CA ASN A 3 -1.70 -24.97 15.16
C ASN A 3 -0.19 -24.70 14.95
N ARG A 4 0.24 -24.45 13.71
CA ARG A 4 1.65 -24.15 13.42
C ARG A 4 2.05 -22.75 13.90
N MET A 5 1.12 -21.78 13.90
CA MET A 5 1.38 -20.44 14.41
C MET A 5 1.51 -20.44 15.92
N GLU A 6 0.68 -21.19 16.64
CA GLU A 6 0.78 -21.33 18.11
C GLU A 6 2.06 -22.08 18.53
N GLU A 7 2.46 -23.09 17.76
CA GLU A 7 3.74 -23.79 17.98
C GLU A 7 4.91 -22.83 17.74
N ALA A 8 4.91 -22.07 16.64
CA ALA A 8 5.94 -21.09 16.35
C ALA A 8 6.00 -20.01 17.44
N LYS A 9 4.86 -19.52 17.92
CA LYS A 9 4.77 -18.53 19.01
C LYS A 9 5.44 -19.06 20.27
N ARG A 10 5.13 -20.29 20.66
CA ARG A 10 5.77 -20.95 21.82
C ARG A 10 7.28 -21.04 21.64
N ASN A 11 7.73 -21.59 20.52
CA ASN A 11 9.15 -21.77 20.25
C ASN A 11 9.94 -20.45 20.29
N PHE A 12 9.40 -19.37 19.72
CA PHE A 12 10.04 -18.06 19.80
C PHE A 12 10.01 -17.49 21.22
N THR A 13 8.93 -17.69 21.97
CA THR A 13 8.84 -17.22 23.37
C THR A 13 9.84 -17.96 24.26
N ASP A 14 9.93 -19.29 24.11
CA ASP A 14 10.89 -20.11 24.85
C ASP A 14 12.33 -19.71 24.50
N TYR A 15 12.60 -19.46 23.20
CA TYR A 15 13.91 -18.97 22.76
C TYR A 15 14.27 -17.64 23.41
N LEU A 16 13.34 -16.67 23.47
CA LEU A 16 13.56 -15.39 24.10
C LEU A 16 13.86 -15.52 25.61
N GLN A 17 13.18 -16.44 26.31
CA GLN A 17 13.44 -16.70 27.72
C GLN A 17 14.84 -17.27 27.96
N LEU A 18 15.28 -18.21 27.09
CA LEU A 18 16.59 -18.84 27.21
C LEU A 18 17.74 -17.91 26.82
N THR A 19 17.51 -16.91 25.98
CA THR A 19 18.56 -16.06 25.39
C THR A 19 18.56 -14.63 25.89
N GLN A 20 17.83 -14.33 26.94
CA GLN A 20 17.67 -12.96 27.48
C GLN A 20 19.00 -12.22 27.74
N GLN A 21 20.07 -12.93 28.04
CA GLN A 21 21.39 -12.34 28.35
C GLN A 21 22.29 -12.18 27.12
N THR A 22 22.00 -12.85 26.01
CA THR A 22 22.91 -12.90 24.86
C THR A 22 22.62 -11.82 23.81
N HIS A 23 21.38 -11.34 23.70
CA HIS A 23 20.91 -10.29 22.76
C HIS A 23 21.56 -10.36 21.37
N ASN A 24 21.69 -11.55 20.82
CA ASN A 24 22.25 -11.77 19.50
C ASN A 24 21.24 -11.39 18.40
N GLU A 25 21.65 -11.44 17.13
CA GLU A 25 20.79 -11.14 15.96
C GLU A 25 19.51 -11.98 15.98
N MET A 26 19.60 -13.27 16.32
CA MET A 26 18.43 -14.15 16.40
C MET A 26 17.45 -13.74 17.49
N TYR A 27 17.94 -13.11 18.58
CA TYR A 27 17.08 -12.56 19.62
C TYR A 27 16.23 -11.41 19.09
N ALA A 28 16.80 -10.52 18.29
CA ALA A 28 16.04 -9.45 17.61
C ALA A 28 15.02 -10.03 16.63
N LEU A 29 15.44 -10.98 15.77
CA LEU A 29 14.57 -11.63 14.79
C LEU A 29 13.40 -12.41 15.43
N ALA A 30 13.59 -12.98 16.62
CA ALA A 30 12.50 -13.63 17.35
C ALA A 30 11.36 -12.63 17.68
N HIS A 31 11.68 -11.39 18.06
CA HIS A 31 10.69 -10.34 18.28
C HIS A 31 9.98 -9.97 16.98
N TYR A 32 10.71 -9.85 15.87
CA TYR A 32 10.14 -9.58 14.55
C TYR A 32 9.13 -10.66 14.14
N ASN A 33 9.48 -11.94 14.32
CA ASN A 33 8.58 -13.05 13.98
C ASN A 33 7.35 -13.11 14.90
N LEU A 34 7.51 -12.85 16.21
CA LEU A 34 6.37 -12.71 17.13
C LEU A 34 5.46 -11.55 16.74
N GLY A 35 6.02 -10.46 16.24
CA GLY A 35 5.26 -9.35 15.67
C GLY A 35 4.37 -9.81 14.51
N TYR A 36 4.90 -10.58 13.58
CA TYR A 36 4.12 -11.14 12.47
C TYR A 36 3.04 -12.12 12.93
N ILE A 37 3.34 -12.98 13.91
CA ILE A 37 2.34 -13.90 14.46
C ILE A 37 1.17 -13.11 15.06
N ALA A 38 1.44 -12.12 15.89
CA ALA A 38 0.41 -11.27 16.48
C ALA A 38 -0.37 -10.48 15.41
N PHE A 39 0.32 -9.96 14.39
CA PHE A 39 -0.30 -9.27 13.26
C PHE A 39 -1.29 -10.17 12.50
N HIS A 40 -0.91 -11.39 12.19
CA HIS A 40 -1.80 -12.36 11.54
C HIS A 40 -2.97 -12.81 12.43
N GLN A 41 -2.78 -12.78 13.75
CA GLN A 41 -3.85 -13.00 14.73
C GLN A 41 -4.76 -11.77 14.92
N LYS A 42 -4.45 -10.66 14.24
CA LYS A 42 -5.10 -9.35 14.39
C LYS A 42 -4.98 -8.75 15.80
N ASP A 43 -4.02 -9.23 16.60
CA ASP A 43 -3.64 -8.62 17.86
C ASP A 43 -2.66 -7.48 17.57
N TYR A 44 -3.19 -6.38 17.06
CA TYR A 44 -2.38 -5.24 16.60
C TYR A 44 -1.61 -4.57 17.73
N THR A 45 -2.13 -4.62 18.96
CA THR A 45 -1.43 -4.09 20.13
C THR A 45 -0.17 -4.89 20.41
N GLN A 46 -0.26 -6.21 20.44
CA GLN A 46 0.91 -7.06 20.65
C GLN A 46 1.87 -7.01 19.45
N ALA A 47 1.34 -6.96 18.23
CA ALA A 47 2.16 -6.81 17.03
C ALA A 47 3.04 -5.53 17.10
N GLN A 48 2.45 -4.39 17.44
CA GLN A 48 3.18 -3.14 17.63
C GLN A 48 4.27 -3.26 18.70
N ASN A 49 3.98 -3.89 19.84
CA ASN A 49 4.94 -4.06 20.92
C ASN A 49 6.13 -4.91 20.48
N TRP A 50 5.90 -6.02 19.79
CA TRP A 50 6.96 -6.88 19.29
C TRP A 50 7.80 -6.19 18.21
N PHE A 51 7.19 -5.53 17.23
CA PHE A 51 7.94 -4.80 16.19
C PHE A 51 8.74 -3.63 16.77
N ARG A 52 8.20 -2.86 17.74
CA ARG A 52 8.98 -1.81 18.44
C ARG A 52 10.17 -2.39 19.18
N LYS A 53 9.99 -3.54 19.81
CA LYS A 53 11.10 -4.21 20.49
C LYS A 53 12.17 -4.64 19.49
N TYR A 54 11.77 -5.21 18.35
CA TYR A 54 12.69 -5.51 17.25
C TYR A 54 13.46 -4.25 16.82
N ILE A 55 12.77 -3.17 16.49
CA ILE A 55 13.39 -1.90 16.07
C ILE A 55 14.39 -1.39 17.11
N SER A 56 14.10 -1.53 18.40
CA SER A 56 15.00 -1.08 19.47
C SER A 56 16.27 -1.95 19.62
N LEU A 57 16.22 -3.19 19.16
CA LEU A 57 17.32 -4.16 19.26
C LEU A 57 18.17 -4.21 17.99
N GLU A 58 17.55 -3.93 16.84
CA GLU A 58 18.21 -3.93 15.53
C GLU A 58 19.14 -2.72 15.40
N LYS A 59 20.42 -2.96 15.16
CA LYS A 59 21.46 -1.92 15.10
C LYS A 59 21.58 -1.24 13.72
N GLY A 60 20.61 -1.45 12.84
CA GLY A 60 20.59 -0.86 11.50
C GLY A 60 21.30 -1.70 10.42
N GLU A 61 21.70 -2.92 10.76
CA GLU A 61 22.36 -3.84 9.83
C GLU A 61 21.35 -4.37 8.78
N ASN A 62 20.12 -4.67 9.21
CA ASN A 62 19.05 -5.16 8.33
C ASN A 62 18.00 -4.07 8.04
N LYS A 63 18.37 -3.09 7.22
CA LYS A 63 17.48 -1.98 6.82
C LYS A 63 16.16 -2.45 6.20
N THR A 64 16.17 -3.57 5.47
CA THR A 64 14.95 -4.10 4.83
C THR A 64 13.95 -4.59 5.89
N ALA A 65 14.39 -5.37 6.87
CA ALA A 65 13.52 -5.83 7.95
C ALA A 65 13.09 -4.69 8.88
N LEU A 66 13.95 -3.68 9.10
CA LEU A 66 13.56 -2.47 9.83
C LEU A 66 12.45 -1.71 9.11
N ALA A 67 12.60 -1.46 7.80
CA ALA A 67 11.59 -0.79 7.01
C ALA A 67 10.26 -1.57 7.02
N ASP A 68 10.34 -2.90 6.93
CA ASP A 68 9.15 -3.74 7.01
C ASP A 68 8.50 -3.67 8.41
N ALA A 69 9.27 -3.72 9.49
CA ALA A 69 8.73 -3.57 10.85
C ALA A 69 8.00 -2.22 11.03
N TYR A 70 8.58 -1.13 10.52
CA TYR A 70 7.91 0.17 10.49
C TYR A 70 6.61 0.12 9.68
N ASN A 71 6.61 -0.52 8.50
CA ASN A 71 5.40 -0.69 7.69
C ASN A 71 4.32 -1.48 8.44
N ARG A 72 4.68 -2.58 9.11
CA ARG A 72 3.71 -3.39 9.88
C ARG A 72 3.11 -2.60 11.03
N ILE A 73 3.88 -1.76 11.73
CA ILE A 73 3.32 -0.87 12.76
C ILE A 73 2.38 0.16 12.12
N GLY A 74 2.75 0.71 10.97
CA GLY A 74 1.88 1.60 10.19
C GLY A 74 0.55 0.93 9.81
N ASP A 75 0.58 -0.34 9.36
CA ASP A 75 -0.61 -1.12 9.05
C ASP A 75 -1.51 -1.33 10.28
N CYS A 76 -0.91 -1.61 11.44
CA CYS A 76 -1.66 -1.72 12.69
C CYS A 76 -2.41 -0.43 13.04
N TYR A 77 -1.77 0.73 12.84
CA TYR A 77 -2.42 2.02 13.08
C TYR A 77 -3.47 2.36 12.02
N LEU A 78 -3.24 1.97 10.77
CA LEU A 78 -4.20 2.15 9.69
C LEU A 78 -5.50 1.38 9.96
N ASP A 79 -5.40 0.15 10.46
CA ASP A 79 -6.56 -0.70 10.76
C ASP A 79 -7.46 -0.06 11.84
N VAL A 80 -6.86 0.56 12.85
CA VAL A 80 -7.60 1.30 13.90
C VAL A 80 -7.90 2.76 13.52
N ARG A 81 -7.67 3.13 12.25
CA ARG A 81 -7.91 4.46 11.68
C ARG A 81 -7.15 5.61 12.36
N ASN A 82 -6.04 5.33 12.99
CA ASN A 82 -5.11 6.35 13.48
C ASN A 82 -4.16 6.75 12.35
N PHE A 83 -4.65 7.64 11.48
CA PHE A 83 -3.98 8.00 10.23
C PHE A 83 -2.66 8.75 10.46
N ASP A 84 -2.55 9.55 11.51
CA ASP A 84 -1.34 10.33 11.78
C ASP A 84 -0.19 9.42 12.20
N GLU A 85 -0.44 8.45 13.10
CA GLU A 85 0.55 7.46 13.48
C GLU A 85 0.88 6.52 12.30
N ALA A 86 -0.10 6.07 11.54
CA ALA A 86 0.14 5.27 10.34
C ALA A 86 1.09 6.00 9.38
N LYS A 87 0.83 7.27 9.10
CA LYS A 87 1.66 8.13 8.25
C LYS A 87 3.08 8.30 8.80
N HIS A 88 3.20 8.51 10.12
CA HIS A 88 4.48 8.60 10.80
C HIS A 88 5.33 7.33 10.55
N TYR A 89 4.78 6.15 10.81
CA TYR A 89 5.50 4.89 10.68
C TYR A 89 5.83 4.54 9.21
N TYR A 90 4.93 4.77 8.27
CA TYR A 90 5.24 4.59 6.84
C TYR A 90 6.33 5.56 6.36
N SER A 91 6.39 6.78 6.90
CA SER A 91 7.44 7.74 6.59
C SER A 91 8.81 7.28 7.11
N GLN A 92 8.85 6.65 8.30
CA GLN A 92 10.09 6.04 8.81
C GLN A 92 10.58 4.90 7.89
N ALA A 93 9.65 4.06 7.42
CA ALA A 93 9.98 2.99 6.48
C ALA A 93 10.50 3.53 5.13
N GLU A 94 9.85 4.58 4.57
CA GLU A 94 10.27 5.23 3.33
C GLU A 94 11.67 5.84 3.45
N ALA A 95 11.97 6.51 4.56
CA ALA A 95 13.27 7.13 4.84
C ALA A 95 14.44 6.13 4.87
N MET A 96 14.16 4.84 5.10
CA MET A 96 15.16 3.77 5.03
C MET A 96 15.70 3.54 3.60
N ASN A 97 14.98 4.01 2.59
CA ASN A 97 15.37 3.94 1.18
C ASN A 97 15.72 2.52 0.71
N THR A 98 14.91 1.56 1.07
CA THR A 98 15.07 0.15 0.70
C THR A 98 14.51 -0.14 -0.69
N PRO A 99 14.93 -1.24 -1.35
CA PRO A 99 14.33 -1.68 -2.62
C PRO A 99 12.83 -1.92 -2.54
N SER A 100 12.29 -2.26 -1.37
CA SER A 100 10.85 -2.52 -1.10
C SER A 100 10.12 -1.27 -0.58
N GLY A 101 10.67 -0.08 -0.78
CA GLY A 101 10.07 1.18 -0.31
C GLY A 101 8.82 1.62 -1.08
N ASP A 102 8.51 0.95 -2.19
CA ASP A 102 7.27 1.17 -2.96
C ASP A 102 6.01 0.91 -2.13
N TYR A 103 6.02 -0.09 -1.25
CA TYR A 103 4.93 -0.32 -0.30
C TYR A 103 4.66 0.91 0.57
N SER A 104 5.72 1.46 1.19
CA SER A 104 5.61 2.62 2.06
C SER A 104 5.03 3.84 1.32
N PHE A 105 5.52 4.12 0.10
CA PHE A 105 4.96 5.20 -0.74
C PHE A 105 3.49 5.00 -1.05
N TYR A 106 3.11 3.77 -1.41
CA TYR A 106 1.73 3.47 -1.75
C TYR A 106 0.80 3.63 -0.55
N GLN A 107 1.20 3.13 0.61
CA GLN A 107 0.43 3.28 1.84
C GLN A 107 0.33 4.76 2.31
N LEU A 108 1.43 5.52 2.23
CA LEU A 108 1.41 6.97 2.50
C LEU A 108 0.41 7.69 1.60
N ALA A 109 0.37 7.33 0.31
CA ALA A 109 -0.59 7.90 -0.63
C ALA A 109 -2.03 7.54 -0.26
N LEU A 110 -2.30 6.28 0.10
CA LEU A 110 -3.64 5.86 0.53
C LEU A 110 -4.09 6.61 1.79
N VAL A 111 -3.22 6.70 2.80
CA VAL A 111 -3.53 7.43 4.05
C VAL A 111 -3.79 8.91 3.77
N SER A 112 -2.99 9.56 2.91
CA SER A 112 -3.24 10.95 2.50
C SER A 112 -4.62 11.11 1.86
N GLY A 113 -5.04 10.16 1.02
CA GLY A 113 -6.39 10.14 0.44
C GLY A 113 -7.51 9.97 1.48
N LEU A 114 -7.30 9.12 2.50
CA LEU A 114 -8.25 8.95 3.62
C LEU A 114 -8.40 10.24 4.45
N GLN A 115 -7.34 11.04 4.53
CA GLN A 115 -7.34 12.37 5.14
C GLN A 115 -7.83 13.47 4.18
N LYS A 116 -8.28 13.12 2.97
CA LYS A 116 -8.72 14.03 1.90
C LYS A 116 -7.61 14.95 1.36
N ASP A 117 -6.34 14.65 1.64
CA ASP A 117 -5.20 15.31 1.01
C ASP A 117 -4.92 14.66 -0.36
N TYR A 118 -5.77 14.98 -1.34
CA TYR A 118 -5.67 14.40 -2.68
C TYR A 118 -4.43 14.90 -3.44
N SER A 119 -4.00 16.12 -3.20
CA SER A 119 -2.79 16.69 -3.80
C SER A 119 -1.53 15.98 -3.28
N GLY A 120 -1.45 15.76 -1.97
CA GLY A 120 -0.38 14.98 -1.35
C GLY A 120 -0.37 13.54 -1.85
N LYS A 121 -1.55 12.91 -1.96
CA LYS A 121 -1.71 11.56 -2.53
C LYS A 121 -1.13 11.49 -3.95
N ILE A 122 -1.51 12.40 -4.85
CA ILE A 122 -1.01 12.44 -6.23
C ILE A 122 0.52 12.61 -6.25
N THR A 123 1.06 13.49 -5.41
CA THR A 123 2.50 13.70 -5.30
C THR A 123 3.23 12.43 -4.91
N LEU A 124 2.73 11.70 -3.91
CA LEU A 124 3.31 10.43 -3.46
C LEU A 124 3.22 9.33 -4.54
N LEU A 125 2.09 9.23 -5.25
CA LEU A 125 1.93 8.29 -6.36
C LEU A 125 2.87 8.57 -7.54
N ASN A 126 3.10 9.85 -7.86
CA ASN A 126 4.08 10.24 -8.88
C ASN A 126 5.52 9.90 -8.44
N ARG A 127 5.87 10.10 -7.16
CA ARG A 127 7.18 9.70 -6.61
C ARG A 127 7.36 8.18 -6.64
N LEU A 128 6.31 7.42 -6.31
CA LEU A 128 6.33 5.96 -6.44
C LEU A 128 6.63 5.55 -7.88
N ALA A 129 5.90 6.08 -8.86
CA ALA A 129 6.08 5.76 -10.27
C ALA A 129 7.49 6.11 -10.78
N GLY A 130 8.07 7.23 -10.32
CA GLY A 130 9.42 7.65 -10.70
C GLY A 130 10.53 6.82 -10.06
N LYS A 131 10.38 6.46 -8.78
CA LYS A 131 11.42 5.75 -8.01
C LYS A 131 11.33 4.22 -8.19
N TYR A 132 10.14 3.68 -8.38
CA TYR A 132 9.86 2.25 -8.48
C TYR A 132 8.99 1.93 -9.70
N PRO A 133 9.51 2.10 -10.93
CA PRO A 133 8.71 1.93 -12.16
C PRO A 133 8.22 0.50 -12.38
N ALA A 134 8.89 -0.51 -11.79
CA ALA A 134 8.49 -1.91 -11.83
C ALA A 134 7.68 -2.36 -10.59
N SER A 135 7.20 -1.42 -9.78
CA SER A 135 6.42 -1.74 -8.58
C SER A 135 5.15 -2.51 -8.90
N PRO A 136 4.78 -3.53 -8.12
CA PRO A 136 3.48 -4.20 -8.23
C PRO A 136 2.30 -3.24 -7.97
N TYR A 137 2.55 -2.08 -7.34
CA TYR A 137 1.54 -1.04 -7.10
C TYR A 137 1.36 -0.08 -8.28
N ALA A 138 2.16 -0.17 -9.36
CA ALA A 138 2.13 0.79 -10.47
C ALA A 138 0.75 0.95 -11.12
N ILE A 139 0.05 -0.17 -11.34
CA ILE A 139 -1.31 -0.18 -11.91
C ILE A 139 -2.30 0.52 -10.97
N SER A 140 -2.31 0.10 -9.70
CA SER A 140 -3.19 0.69 -8.68
C SER A 140 -2.87 2.17 -8.46
N ALA A 141 -1.59 2.55 -8.51
CA ALA A 141 -1.16 3.93 -8.34
C ALA A 141 -1.71 4.85 -9.44
N LEU A 142 -1.68 4.41 -10.70
CA LEU A 142 -2.27 5.19 -11.81
C LEU A 142 -3.79 5.32 -11.67
N TYR A 143 -4.47 4.26 -11.27
CA TYR A 143 -5.92 4.30 -11.04
C TYR A 143 -6.27 5.24 -9.90
N GLU A 144 -5.57 5.13 -8.76
CA GLU A 144 -5.76 5.97 -7.59
C GLU A 144 -5.43 7.46 -7.86
N LYS A 145 -4.45 7.71 -8.74
CA LYS A 145 -4.17 9.07 -9.23
C LYS A 145 -5.36 9.64 -10.01
N GLY A 146 -5.92 8.89 -10.95
CA GLY A 146 -7.11 9.29 -11.69
C GLY A 146 -8.30 9.56 -10.76
N ARG A 147 -8.57 8.64 -9.82
CA ARG A 147 -9.60 8.80 -8.79
C ARG A 147 -9.42 10.06 -7.94
N SER A 148 -8.17 10.39 -7.61
CA SER A 148 -7.87 11.59 -6.82
C SER A 148 -8.20 12.87 -7.61
N TYR A 149 -7.93 12.90 -8.91
CA TYR A 149 -8.33 14.02 -9.75
C TYR A 149 -9.85 14.14 -9.90
N VAL A 150 -10.59 13.02 -9.97
CA VAL A 150 -12.06 13.04 -9.92
C VAL A 150 -12.57 13.71 -8.64
N LEU A 151 -12.00 13.34 -7.49
CA LEU A 151 -12.37 13.90 -6.17
C LEU A 151 -11.99 15.38 -6.02
N MET A 152 -11.15 15.91 -6.90
CA MET A 152 -10.77 17.32 -7.00
C MET A 152 -11.52 18.06 -8.11
N ASP A 153 -12.55 17.45 -8.70
CA ASP A 153 -13.30 17.97 -9.86
C ASP A 153 -12.42 18.34 -11.07
N ASN A 154 -11.24 17.69 -11.17
CA ASN A 154 -10.32 17.88 -12.28
C ASN A 154 -10.46 16.76 -13.30
N ASN A 155 -11.59 16.76 -14.02
CA ASN A 155 -11.96 15.71 -14.96
C ASN A 155 -10.94 15.55 -16.10
N GLN A 156 -10.31 16.63 -16.55
CA GLN A 156 -9.28 16.57 -17.60
C GLN A 156 -8.06 15.74 -17.18
N GLN A 157 -7.52 15.97 -15.97
CA GLN A 157 -6.37 15.24 -15.46
C GLN A 157 -6.75 13.80 -15.07
N ALA A 158 -7.99 13.58 -14.61
CA ALA A 158 -8.53 12.26 -14.34
C ALA A 158 -8.54 11.40 -15.61
N ILE A 159 -9.15 11.91 -16.70
CA ILE A 159 -9.18 11.25 -18.00
C ILE A 159 -7.77 10.98 -18.52
N ALA A 160 -6.86 11.93 -18.41
CA ALA A 160 -5.46 11.74 -18.81
C ALA A 160 -4.78 10.59 -18.06
N SER A 161 -4.97 10.53 -16.72
CA SER A 161 -4.40 9.48 -15.87
C SER A 161 -4.98 8.09 -16.20
N PHE A 162 -6.29 8.00 -16.43
CA PHE A 162 -6.92 6.75 -16.83
C PHE A 162 -6.50 6.31 -18.24
N LYS A 163 -6.34 7.24 -19.19
CA LYS A 163 -5.79 6.93 -20.53
C LYS A 163 -4.35 6.43 -20.46
N GLU A 164 -3.52 7.00 -19.59
CA GLU A 164 -2.16 6.51 -19.32
C GLU A 164 -2.19 5.06 -18.81
N LEU A 165 -3.10 4.74 -17.88
CA LEU A 165 -3.29 3.39 -17.36
C LEU A 165 -3.67 2.40 -18.49
N LEU A 166 -4.65 2.76 -19.34
CA LEU A 166 -5.08 1.95 -20.47
C LEU A 166 -3.98 1.69 -21.50
N ALA A 167 -3.12 2.69 -21.73
CA ALA A 167 -2.00 2.57 -22.66
C ALA A 167 -0.89 1.64 -22.15
N LYS A 168 -0.56 1.76 -20.85
CA LYS A 168 0.53 0.99 -20.24
C LYS A 168 0.13 -0.44 -19.86
N TYR A 169 -1.11 -0.66 -19.45
CA TYR A 169 -1.58 -1.93 -18.88
C TYR A 169 -2.94 -2.35 -19.47
N PRO A 170 -3.04 -2.50 -20.81
CA PRO A 170 -4.33 -2.69 -21.50
C PRO A 170 -5.11 -3.94 -21.06
N GLU A 171 -4.42 -4.97 -20.57
CA GLU A 171 -5.03 -6.25 -20.19
C GLU A 171 -5.37 -6.34 -18.68
N SER A 172 -5.10 -5.28 -17.93
CA SER A 172 -5.39 -5.28 -16.50
C SER A 172 -6.89 -5.16 -16.23
N PRO A 173 -7.44 -5.92 -15.26
CA PRO A 173 -8.83 -5.71 -14.81
C PRO A 173 -9.08 -4.28 -14.30
N VAL A 174 -8.05 -3.61 -13.78
CA VAL A 174 -8.14 -2.21 -13.34
C VAL A 174 -8.31 -1.26 -14.53
N SER A 175 -7.71 -1.60 -15.68
CA SER A 175 -7.86 -0.81 -16.92
C SER A 175 -9.29 -0.84 -17.45
N ARG A 176 -10.00 -1.96 -17.32
CA ARG A 176 -11.42 -2.03 -17.64
C ARG A 176 -12.23 -1.01 -16.81
N LYS A 177 -12.00 -0.97 -15.50
CA LYS A 177 -12.65 0.02 -14.62
C LYS A 177 -12.30 1.45 -15.02
N ALA A 178 -11.03 1.71 -15.32
CA ALA A 178 -10.59 3.03 -15.77
C ALA A 178 -11.26 3.45 -17.10
N ALA A 179 -11.47 2.53 -18.00
CA ALA A 179 -12.16 2.80 -19.27
C ALA A 179 -13.63 3.21 -19.05
N ALA A 180 -14.34 2.54 -18.14
CA ALA A 180 -15.69 2.90 -17.75
C ALA A 180 -15.75 4.29 -17.08
N GLU A 181 -14.79 4.59 -16.19
CA GLU A 181 -14.66 5.92 -15.55
C GLU A 181 -14.45 7.04 -16.59
N ILE A 182 -13.67 6.80 -17.64
CA ILE A 182 -13.50 7.78 -18.74
C ILE A 182 -14.85 8.08 -19.41
N GLY A 183 -15.65 7.04 -19.70
CA GLY A 183 -16.98 7.23 -20.28
C GLY A 183 -17.90 8.04 -19.37
N LEU A 184 -17.90 7.74 -18.07
CA LEU A 184 -18.68 8.47 -17.08
C LEU A 184 -18.26 9.95 -17.00
N LEU A 185 -16.96 10.23 -17.01
CA LEU A 185 -16.43 11.60 -16.93
C LEU A 185 -16.80 12.41 -18.18
N TYR A 186 -16.76 11.84 -19.38
CA TYR A 186 -17.25 12.50 -20.58
C TYR A 186 -18.76 12.78 -20.50
N TYR A 187 -19.55 11.82 -20.01
CA TYR A 187 -20.98 12.01 -19.80
C TYR A 187 -21.29 13.14 -18.81
N GLN A 188 -20.58 13.19 -17.69
CA GLN A 188 -20.71 14.25 -16.68
C GLN A 188 -20.32 15.64 -17.21
N ASN A 189 -19.40 15.68 -18.17
CA ASN A 189 -18.99 16.91 -18.87
C ASN A 189 -19.91 17.27 -20.05
N GLU A 190 -21.04 16.55 -20.23
CA GLU A 190 -22.00 16.73 -21.34
C GLU A 190 -21.38 16.45 -22.72
N ASP A 191 -20.22 15.81 -22.80
CA ASP A 191 -19.57 15.37 -24.04
C ASP A 191 -20.08 13.97 -24.41
N TYR A 192 -21.33 13.92 -24.85
CA TYR A 192 -22.03 12.66 -25.08
C TYR A 192 -21.41 11.84 -26.20
N ASP A 193 -20.84 12.46 -27.24
CA ASP A 193 -20.17 11.77 -28.33
C ASP A 193 -18.94 11.01 -27.85
N GLN A 194 -18.12 11.64 -27.04
CA GLN A 194 -16.95 10.99 -26.44
C GLN A 194 -17.36 9.92 -25.43
N ALA A 195 -18.42 10.16 -24.65
CA ALA A 195 -18.95 9.15 -23.72
C ALA A 195 -19.40 7.88 -24.44
N ILE A 196 -20.20 8.03 -25.52
CA ILE A 196 -20.65 6.91 -26.34
C ILE A 196 -19.47 6.15 -26.95
N ASN A 197 -18.46 6.86 -27.46
CA ASN A 197 -17.26 6.25 -28.01
C ASN A 197 -16.47 5.47 -26.97
N ALA A 198 -16.29 6.06 -25.77
CA ALA A 198 -15.59 5.41 -24.66
C ALA A 198 -16.31 4.11 -24.21
N TYR A 199 -17.63 4.16 -24.03
CA TYR A 199 -18.40 2.96 -23.65
C TYR A 199 -18.42 1.89 -24.74
N LYS A 200 -18.50 2.27 -26.02
CA LYS A 200 -18.37 1.32 -27.15
C LYS A 200 -17.03 0.59 -27.10
N GLN A 201 -15.94 1.30 -26.81
CA GLN A 201 -14.60 0.68 -26.64
C GLN A 201 -14.56 -0.29 -25.47
N VAL A 202 -15.21 0.04 -24.34
CA VAL A 202 -15.30 -0.88 -23.17
C VAL A 202 -16.00 -2.18 -23.58
N VAL A 203 -17.17 -2.09 -24.20
CA VAL A 203 -17.96 -3.27 -24.63
C VAL A 203 -17.19 -4.12 -25.65
N GLN A 204 -16.50 -3.48 -26.59
CA GLN A 204 -15.73 -4.20 -27.64
C GLN A 204 -14.49 -4.89 -27.07
N LYS A 205 -13.78 -4.21 -26.17
CA LYS A 205 -12.51 -4.70 -25.62
C LYS A 205 -12.69 -5.67 -24.47
N TYR A 206 -13.77 -5.52 -23.70
CA TYR A 206 -14.03 -6.31 -22.50
C TYR A 206 -15.44 -6.93 -22.54
N PRO A 207 -15.73 -7.83 -23.51
CA PRO A 207 -17.06 -8.42 -23.67
C PRO A 207 -17.41 -9.27 -22.45
N GLY A 208 -18.65 -9.16 -21.98
CA GLY A 208 -19.14 -9.92 -20.80
C GLY A 208 -18.74 -9.32 -19.45
N SER A 209 -18.29 -8.08 -19.42
CA SER A 209 -18.12 -7.34 -18.15
C SER A 209 -19.42 -6.65 -17.74
N ASP A 210 -19.65 -6.50 -16.44
CA ASP A 210 -20.82 -5.83 -15.88
C ASP A 210 -20.66 -4.29 -15.79
N GLU A 211 -19.54 -3.73 -16.25
CA GLU A 211 -19.26 -2.27 -16.27
C GLU A 211 -19.83 -1.51 -17.47
#